data_ce7113a2b2bbba9286319b34e074f289
#
_entry.id   ce7113a2b2bbba9286319b34e074f289
#
_cell.length_a   1.000
_cell.length_b   1.000
_cell.length_c   1.000
_cell.angle_alpha   90.00
_cell.angle_beta   90.00
_cell.angle_gamma   90.00
#
_symmetry.space_group_name_H-M   'P 1'
#
loop_
_entity.id
_entity.type
_entity.pdbx_description
1 polymer ?
#
loop_
_entity_poly.entity_id
_entity_poly.type
_entity_poly.pdbx_seq_one_letter_code
_entity_poly.pdbx_strand_id
1 'polypeptide(L)'
;MTDESKAAAVRKRGSRGRRRKPRDRRKKVLVVSAWTAASVAVLGGTALGVVYYKLNGNIKGVDINAALGTDRPRDIDNGSQDILVLGSDSRSGKNAKYGKDEGAARSDTAMIVHVYKGHKKASVVSIPRDTLISRPECATEDGRTDPGGQRQMFNTAYEVGGPACAVKTVEKMSGIRMDHYVEVDFTGFKKLIDTLGGVDITTKKAIRDKDSHLDLDAGTHTLDGEQALGLVRTRHGVGDGSDLGRIQLQQAFIKALLDQVKDVGLFSSWDKLYNLANDATSAITTDSDLNDVKSLASFAGGLKGIGAGDMKMVTMPIQYDPADPNRVLPLEEADQEVWDALRADKPIPKSATDKSAGDKGAVGSVVSSD
;
A
#
# COMPACT_ATOMS: atom_id res chain seq x y z
N MET A 1 94.08 33.01 74.59
CA MET A 1 94.63 32.98 73.27
C MET A 1 93.70 32.14 72.47
N THR A 2 92.65 32.68 71.91
CA THR A 2 92.28 33.06 70.57
C THR A 2 92.41 31.94 69.59
N ASP A 3 91.33 31.39 69.14
CA ASP A 3 91.13 31.16 67.70
C ASP A 3 89.66 31.14 67.28
N GLU A 4 89.36 31.93 66.33
CA GLU A 4 88.05 32.06 65.70
C GLU A 4 87.93 31.04 64.58
N SER A 5 86.89 30.27 64.59
CA SER A 5 86.55 29.47 63.40
C SER A 5 85.26 29.94 62.71
N LYS A 6 85.42 30.43 61.51
CA LYS A 6 84.39 30.88 60.62
C LYS A 6 83.51 29.70 60.13
N ALA A 7 82.26 29.72 60.48
CA ALA A 7 81.26 28.77 59.90
C ALA A 7 80.76 29.27 58.51
N ALA A 8 81.00 28.48 57.49
CA ALA A 8 80.53 28.72 56.17
C ALA A 8 79.05 28.30 56.02
N ALA A 9 78.19 29.28 55.67
CA ALA A 9 76.79 29.04 55.44
C ALA A 9 76.57 28.41 54.07
N VAL A 10 76.13 27.14 54.03
CA VAL A 10 75.69 26.44 52.83
C VAL A 10 74.28 26.88 52.48
N ARG A 11 74.14 27.69 51.41
CA ARG A 11 72.80 28.03 50.77
C ARG A 11 72.25 26.81 50.11
N LYS A 12 71.21 26.15 50.66
CA LYS A 12 70.35 25.17 49.99
C LYS A 12 69.54 25.90 48.97
N ARG A 13 69.82 25.68 47.65
CA ARG A 13 68.96 26.05 46.54
C ARG A 13 67.69 25.16 46.58
N GLY A 14 66.59 25.74 47.02
CA GLY A 14 65.30 25.09 46.98
C GLY A 14 64.85 24.94 45.50
N SER A 15 64.78 23.72 45.01
CA SER A 15 64.14 23.41 43.69
C SER A 15 62.64 23.73 43.75
N ARG A 16 62.23 24.78 43.04
CA ARG A 16 60.82 25.05 42.87
C ARG A 16 60.23 23.95 41.99
N GLY A 17 59.69 22.86 42.57
CA GLY A 17 58.88 21.90 41.93
C GLY A 17 57.65 22.60 41.34
N ARG A 18 57.54 22.67 39.98
CA ARG A 18 56.29 23.06 39.26
C ARG A 18 55.21 22.12 39.73
N ARG A 19 54.36 22.52 40.68
CA ARG A 19 53.08 21.84 40.96
C ARG A 19 52.25 21.86 39.66
N ARG A 20 52.21 20.73 38.93
CA ARG A 20 51.23 20.51 37.85
C ARG A 20 49.85 20.61 38.51
N LYS A 21 49.05 21.62 38.11
CA LYS A 21 47.64 21.74 38.51
C LYS A 21 46.94 20.42 38.17
N PRO A 22 46.16 19.81 39.10
CA PRO A 22 45.41 18.59 38.80
C PRO A 22 44.50 18.89 37.63
N ARG A 23 44.70 18.18 36.51
CA ARG A 23 43.87 18.27 35.33
C ARG A 23 42.45 17.87 35.73
N ASP A 24 41.53 18.82 35.68
CA ASP A 24 40.15 18.70 36.11
C ASP A 24 39.50 17.46 35.44
N ARG A 25 39.42 16.32 36.15
CA ARG A 25 38.87 15.05 35.64
C ARG A 25 37.43 15.24 35.13
N ARG A 26 36.68 16.16 35.76
CA ARG A 26 35.29 16.49 35.35
C ARG A 26 35.26 17.11 33.97
N LYS A 27 36.17 18.01 33.61
CA LYS A 27 36.24 18.60 32.26
C LYS A 27 36.61 17.56 31.21
N LYS A 28 37.50 16.62 31.52
CA LYS A 28 37.83 15.53 30.58
C LYS A 28 36.65 14.58 30.36
N VAL A 29 35.95 14.20 31.44
CA VAL A 29 34.75 13.36 31.33
C VAL A 29 33.66 14.05 30.50
N LEU A 30 33.40 15.34 30.74
CA LEU A 30 32.43 16.12 29.97
C LEU A 30 32.82 16.23 28.48
N VAL A 31 34.10 16.43 28.18
CA VAL A 31 34.54 16.49 26.77
C VAL A 31 34.43 15.12 26.09
N VAL A 32 34.80 14.03 26.75
CA VAL A 32 34.67 12.68 26.20
C VAL A 32 33.20 12.30 26.00
N SER A 33 32.32 12.61 26.95
CA SER A 33 30.90 12.33 26.83
C SER A 33 30.25 13.18 25.73
N ALA A 34 30.67 14.44 25.53
CA ALA A 34 30.19 15.27 24.41
C ALA A 34 30.64 14.70 23.05
N TRP A 35 31.88 14.24 22.93
CA TRP A 35 32.38 13.61 21.70
C TRP A 35 31.71 12.27 21.43
N THR A 36 31.47 11.43 22.44
CA THR A 36 30.71 10.17 22.26
C THR A 36 29.26 10.44 21.83
N ALA A 37 28.57 11.38 22.48
CA ALA A 37 27.24 11.76 22.10
C ALA A 37 27.17 12.31 20.65
N ALA A 38 28.11 13.16 20.26
CA ALA A 38 28.24 13.68 18.91
C ALA A 38 28.52 12.55 17.90
N SER A 39 29.41 11.61 18.23
CA SER A 39 29.70 10.45 17.35
C SER A 39 28.49 9.55 17.20
N VAL A 40 27.73 9.26 18.26
CA VAL A 40 26.49 8.48 18.21
C VAL A 40 25.43 9.20 17.37
N ALA A 41 25.28 10.52 17.53
CA ALA A 41 24.35 11.32 16.74
C ALA A 41 24.73 11.33 15.26
N VAL A 42 26.01 11.44 14.91
CA VAL A 42 26.49 11.40 13.52
C VAL A 42 26.29 10.00 12.92
N LEU A 43 26.67 8.94 13.61
CA LEU A 43 26.50 7.57 13.14
C LEU A 43 25.03 7.19 13.02
N GLY A 44 24.20 7.56 13.99
CA GLY A 44 22.75 7.34 13.95
C GLY A 44 22.08 8.14 12.82
N GLY A 45 22.46 9.42 12.66
CA GLY A 45 21.96 10.27 11.60
C GLY A 45 22.35 9.77 10.20
N THR A 46 23.58 9.30 10.00
CA THR A 46 24.02 8.73 8.72
C THR A 46 23.32 7.41 8.42
N ALA A 47 23.14 6.53 9.41
CA ALA A 47 22.41 5.27 9.24
C ALA A 47 20.95 5.52 8.83
N LEU A 48 20.25 6.43 9.53
CA LEU A 48 18.89 6.83 9.18
C LEU A 48 18.81 7.48 7.79
N GLY A 49 19.81 8.30 7.43
CA GLY A 49 19.89 8.90 6.10
C GLY A 49 20.04 7.86 4.99
N VAL A 50 20.87 6.83 5.19
CA VAL A 50 21.04 5.71 4.24
C VAL A 50 19.74 4.91 4.10
N VAL A 51 19.07 4.60 5.21
CA VAL A 51 17.76 3.91 5.20
C VAL A 51 16.72 4.73 4.43
N TYR A 52 16.59 6.03 4.76
CA TYR A 52 15.68 6.93 4.05
C TYR A 52 15.95 6.96 2.55
N TYR A 53 17.22 7.16 2.15
CA TYR A 53 17.60 7.21 0.75
C TYR A 53 17.28 5.90 0.00
N LYS A 54 17.55 4.75 0.64
CA LYS A 54 17.25 3.43 0.07
C LYS A 54 15.75 3.21 -0.10
N LEU A 55 14.94 3.47 0.94
CA LEU A 55 13.50 3.31 0.86
C LEU A 55 12.87 4.26 -0.16
N ASN A 56 13.37 5.49 -0.23
CA ASN A 56 12.90 6.48 -1.20
C ASN A 56 13.22 6.06 -2.64
N GLY A 57 14.38 5.42 -2.87
CA GLY A 57 14.76 4.90 -4.17
C GLY A 57 13.98 3.67 -4.63
N ASN A 58 13.24 3.01 -3.74
CA ASN A 58 12.37 1.88 -4.09
C ASN A 58 11.04 2.34 -4.72
N ILE A 59 10.53 3.51 -4.28
CA ILE A 59 9.20 3.99 -4.67
C ILE A 59 9.23 4.46 -6.11
N LYS A 60 8.30 3.95 -6.91
CA LYS A 60 8.10 4.40 -8.28
C LYS A 60 6.95 5.40 -8.30
N GLY A 61 7.21 6.62 -8.75
CA GLY A 61 6.21 7.65 -8.94
C GLY A 61 5.77 7.77 -10.40
N VAL A 62 4.49 7.92 -10.65
CA VAL A 62 3.93 8.26 -11.96
C VAL A 62 3.23 9.61 -11.86
N ASP A 63 3.59 10.55 -12.72
CA ASP A 63 2.92 11.86 -12.74
C ASP A 63 1.56 11.76 -13.44
N ILE A 64 0.58 11.25 -12.70
CA ILE A 64 -0.79 11.10 -13.19
C ILE A 64 -1.45 12.46 -13.40
N ASN A 65 -1.16 13.44 -12.55
CA ASN A 65 -1.78 14.76 -12.64
C ASN A 65 -1.41 15.46 -13.95
N ALA A 66 -0.14 15.39 -14.37
CA ALA A 66 0.27 15.92 -15.67
C ALA A 66 -0.39 15.19 -16.85
N ALA A 67 -0.58 13.86 -16.74
CA ALA A 67 -1.19 13.05 -17.79
C ALA A 67 -2.71 13.25 -17.91
N LEU A 68 -3.41 13.54 -16.80
CA LEU A 68 -4.87 13.76 -16.78
C LEU A 68 -5.27 15.16 -17.26
N GLY A 69 -4.38 16.14 -17.12
CA GLY A 69 -4.68 17.54 -17.45
C GLY A 69 -5.71 18.18 -16.51
N THR A 70 -6.46 19.15 -17.02
CA THR A 70 -7.40 19.98 -16.22
C THR A 70 -8.85 19.50 -16.30
N ASP A 71 -9.20 18.63 -17.24
CA ASP A 71 -10.56 18.10 -17.43
C ASP A 71 -10.81 16.91 -16.50
N ARG A 72 -10.95 17.23 -15.20
CA ARG A 72 -11.19 16.29 -14.12
C ARG A 72 -12.42 16.70 -13.31
N PRO A 73 -13.07 15.79 -12.61
CA PRO A 73 -14.10 16.14 -11.64
C PRO A 73 -13.61 17.20 -10.66
N ARG A 74 -14.55 17.99 -10.14
CA ARG A 74 -14.23 19.02 -9.16
C ARG A 74 -13.64 18.36 -7.92
N ASP A 75 -12.54 18.92 -7.44
CA ASP A 75 -11.98 18.59 -6.15
C ASP A 75 -12.93 19.03 -5.02
N ILE A 76 -13.29 18.08 -4.15
CA ILE A 76 -14.17 18.33 -3.01
C ILE A 76 -13.29 18.25 -1.76
N ASP A 77 -12.60 19.35 -1.44
CA ASP A 77 -11.77 19.46 -0.22
C ASP A 77 -12.66 19.51 1.04
N ASN A 78 -13.23 18.36 1.40
CA ASN A 78 -14.07 18.17 2.58
C ASN A 78 -13.34 17.42 3.70
N GLY A 79 -12.09 17.00 3.46
CA GLY A 79 -11.25 16.20 4.36
C GLY A 79 -11.47 14.68 4.25
N SER A 80 -12.23 14.19 3.25
CA SER A 80 -12.21 12.80 2.78
C SER A 80 -11.05 12.61 1.80
N GLN A 81 -10.72 11.35 1.48
CA GLN A 81 -9.72 11.01 0.46
C GLN A 81 -10.22 9.85 -0.40
N ASP A 82 -10.03 9.97 -1.71
CA ASP A 82 -10.40 8.97 -2.70
C ASP A 82 -9.15 8.41 -3.39
N ILE A 83 -8.90 7.12 -3.21
CA ILE A 83 -7.71 6.44 -3.67
C ILE A 83 -8.09 5.34 -4.67
N LEU A 84 -7.54 5.40 -5.88
CA LEU A 84 -7.63 4.26 -6.79
C LEU A 84 -6.50 3.28 -6.50
N VAL A 85 -6.86 2.06 -6.13
CA VAL A 85 -5.93 0.95 -5.91
C VAL A 85 -6.06 -0.04 -7.05
N LEU A 86 -4.95 -0.32 -7.73
CA LEU A 86 -4.88 -1.32 -8.79
C LEU A 86 -3.94 -2.47 -8.41
N GLY A 87 -4.30 -3.69 -8.76
CA GLY A 87 -3.40 -4.84 -8.76
C GLY A 87 -2.88 -5.08 -10.16
N SER A 88 -1.57 -4.96 -10.35
CA SER A 88 -0.93 -5.14 -11.66
C SER A 88 -0.35 -6.54 -11.82
N ASP A 89 -0.73 -7.17 -12.91
CA ASP A 89 -0.25 -8.47 -13.38
C ASP A 89 0.95 -8.29 -14.35
N SER A 90 1.87 -7.37 -14.07
CA SER A 90 3.09 -7.30 -14.90
C SER A 90 3.82 -8.64 -14.87
N ARG A 91 3.79 -9.37 -15.98
CA ARG A 91 4.46 -10.67 -16.16
C ARG A 91 5.92 -10.55 -16.56
N SER A 92 6.46 -9.35 -16.47
CA SER A 92 7.89 -9.10 -16.72
C SER A 92 8.79 -9.72 -15.64
N GLY A 93 9.97 -10.13 -16.02
CA GLY A 93 10.98 -10.64 -15.08
C GLY A 93 10.55 -11.93 -14.37
N LYS A 94 10.53 -11.92 -13.02
CA LYS A 94 10.23 -13.11 -12.19
C LYS A 94 8.78 -13.58 -12.25
N ASN A 95 7.87 -12.76 -12.77
CA ASN A 95 6.46 -13.09 -12.91
C ASN A 95 6.14 -13.87 -14.21
N ALA A 96 7.12 -14.09 -15.09
CA ALA A 96 6.94 -14.85 -16.34
C ALA A 96 6.38 -16.28 -16.13
N LYS A 97 6.52 -16.85 -14.94
CA LYS A 97 5.96 -18.16 -14.59
C LYS A 97 4.42 -18.19 -14.54
N TYR A 98 3.76 -17.04 -14.40
CA TYR A 98 2.30 -16.94 -14.39
C TYR A 98 1.68 -16.77 -15.77
N GLY A 99 2.47 -16.88 -16.83
CA GLY A 99 2.06 -16.81 -18.22
C GLY A 99 3.02 -15.98 -19.05
N LYS A 100 2.86 -16.01 -20.38
CA LYS A 100 3.65 -15.17 -21.29
C LYS A 100 3.12 -13.73 -21.21
N ASP A 101 4.04 -12.78 -21.32
CA ASP A 101 3.72 -11.37 -21.47
C ASP A 101 3.29 -11.16 -22.95
N GLU A 102 2.00 -11.45 -23.25
CA GLU A 102 1.45 -11.36 -24.61
C GLU A 102 0.79 -10.01 -24.86
N GLY A 103 1.25 -8.94 -24.21
CA GLY A 103 0.68 -7.61 -24.38
C GLY A 103 0.97 -6.67 -23.22
N ALA A 104 0.35 -5.49 -23.24
CA ALA A 104 0.46 -4.51 -22.17
C ALA A 104 -0.02 -5.09 -20.83
N ALA A 105 0.61 -4.68 -19.74
CA ALA A 105 0.20 -5.07 -18.38
C ALA A 105 -1.30 -4.83 -18.20
N ARG A 106 -1.98 -5.74 -17.51
CA ARG A 106 -3.41 -5.63 -17.21
C ARG A 106 -3.63 -5.45 -15.73
N SER A 107 -4.60 -4.62 -15.40
CA SER A 107 -5.09 -4.55 -14.03
C SER A 107 -6.18 -5.61 -13.84
N ASP A 108 -5.87 -6.64 -13.06
CA ASP A 108 -6.84 -7.69 -12.72
C ASP A 108 -7.72 -7.31 -11.51
N THR A 109 -7.33 -6.29 -10.77
CA THR A 109 -8.02 -5.80 -9.57
C THR A 109 -8.07 -4.29 -9.60
N ALA A 110 -9.25 -3.72 -9.43
CA ALA A 110 -9.44 -2.29 -9.29
C ALA A 110 -10.41 -1.99 -8.14
N MET A 111 -10.01 -1.08 -7.27
CA MET A 111 -10.81 -0.68 -6.11
C MET A 111 -10.70 0.83 -5.90
N ILE A 112 -11.82 1.47 -5.60
CA ILE A 112 -11.84 2.83 -5.05
C ILE A 112 -11.91 2.68 -3.53
N VAL A 113 -10.95 3.26 -2.83
CA VAL A 113 -10.95 3.36 -1.37
C VAL A 113 -11.31 4.79 -1.00
N HIS A 114 -12.51 4.97 -0.48
CA HIS A 114 -12.99 6.24 0.05
C HIS A 114 -12.75 6.27 1.56
N VAL A 115 -11.86 7.13 2.00
CA VAL A 115 -11.56 7.37 3.41
C VAL A 115 -12.40 8.55 3.88
N TYR A 116 -13.35 8.30 4.77
CA TYR A 116 -14.25 9.33 5.27
C TYR A 116 -13.52 10.41 6.07
N LYS A 117 -14.06 11.61 6.06
CA LYS A 117 -13.61 12.71 6.91
C LYS A 117 -13.37 12.25 8.35
N GLY A 118 -12.21 12.63 8.87
CA GLY A 118 -11.76 12.23 10.20
C GLY A 118 -11.02 10.89 10.24
N HIS A 119 -10.87 10.19 9.12
CA HIS A 119 -10.01 9.03 8.91
C HIS A 119 -10.19 7.88 9.92
N LYS A 120 -11.45 7.61 10.29
CA LYS A 120 -11.83 6.53 11.22
C LYS A 120 -12.55 5.37 10.54
N LYS A 121 -13.05 5.59 9.33
CA LYS A 121 -13.80 4.61 8.54
C LYS A 121 -13.43 4.77 7.07
N ALA A 122 -13.62 3.68 6.33
CA ALA A 122 -13.48 3.70 4.88
C ALA A 122 -14.56 2.85 4.21
N SER A 123 -14.86 3.18 2.96
CA SER A 123 -15.59 2.29 2.04
C SER A 123 -14.68 1.88 0.90
N VAL A 124 -14.73 0.61 0.53
CA VAL A 124 -14.01 0.06 -0.62
C VAL A 124 -15.03 -0.40 -1.65
N VAL A 125 -14.96 0.16 -2.85
CA VAL A 125 -15.79 -0.24 -3.97
C VAL A 125 -14.93 -0.96 -5.00
N SER A 126 -15.11 -2.27 -5.11
CA SER A 126 -14.41 -3.09 -6.12
C SER A 126 -15.09 -2.94 -7.47
N ILE A 127 -14.32 -2.67 -8.52
CA ILE A 127 -14.78 -2.56 -9.90
C ILE A 127 -14.45 -3.85 -10.62
N PRO A 128 -15.45 -4.63 -11.10
CA PRO A 128 -15.18 -5.84 -11.87
C PRO A 128 -14.47 -5.49 -13.17
N ARG A 129 -13.37 -6.16 -13.47
CA ARG A 129 -12.54 -5.86 -14.65
C ARG A 129 -13.26 -5.99 -15.99
N ASP A 130 -14.27 -6.86 -16.05
CA ASP A 130 -15.07 -7.15 -17.25
C ASP A 130 -16.32 -6.25 -17.34
N THR A 131 -16.40 -5.20 -16.50
CA THR A 131 -17.48 -4.20 -16.57
C THR A 131 -17.39 -3.42 -17.87
N LEU A 132 -18.47 -3.39 -18.61
CA LEU A 132 -18.60 -2.59 -19.83
C LEU A 132 -18.91 -1.13 -19.44
N ILE A 133 -17.96 -0.25 -19.73
CA ILE A 133 -18.04 1.18 -19.40
C ILE A 133 -17.81 2.05 -20.63
N SER A 134 -18.03 3.34 -20.48
CA SER A 134 -17.66 4.35 -21.46
C SER A 134 -16.24 4.85 -21.16
N ARG A 135 -15.23 4.30 -21.86
CA ARG A 135 -13.86 4.72 -21.71
C ARG A 135 -13.64 6.09 -22.35
N PRO A 136 -13.01 7.05 -21.67
CA PRO A 136 -12.64 8.34 -22.25
C PRO A 136 -11.54 8.20 -23.29
N GLU A 137 -11.29 9.27 -24.01
CA GLU A 137 -10.06 9.45 -24.76
C GLU A 137 -8.85 9.37 -23.83
N CYS A 138 -7.83 8.61 -24.23
CA CYS A 138 -6.61 8.41 -23.44
C CYS A 138 -5.37 8.58 -24.32
N ALA A 139 -4.31 9.14 -23.75
CA ALA A 139 -2.97 9.05 -24.34
C ALA A 139 -2.45 7.61 -24.18
N THR A 140 -1.85 7.07 -25.23
CA THR A 140 -1.20 5.77 -25.24
C THR A 140 0.29 5.91 -24.88
N GLU A 141 0.93 4.82 -24.46
CA GLU A 141 2.35 4.85 -24.08
C GLU A 141 3.30 5.30 -25.22
N ASP A 142 2.91 5.06 -26.46
CA ASP A 142 3.65 5.49 -27.64
C ASP A 142 3.36 6.93 -28.10
N GLY A 143 2.64 7.69 -27.25
CA GLY A 143 2.35 9.11 -27.47
C GLY A 143 1.21 9.40 -28.45
N ARG A 144 0.49 8.37 -28.91
CA ARG A 144 -0.75 8.53 -29.68
C ARG A 144 -1.93 8.79 -28.76
N THR A 145 -3.08 9.08 -29.36
CA THR A 145 -4.34 9.23 -28.64
C THR A 145 -5.31 8.15 -29.10
N ASP A 146 -5.83 7.38 -28.16
CA ASP A 146 -6.95 6.46 -28.37
C ASP A 146 -8.26 7.22 -28.05
N PRO A 147 -9.22 7.28 -28.98
CA PRO A 147 -10.43 8.11 -28.82
C PRO A 147 -11.41 7.57 -27.78
N GLY A 148 -11.12 6.43 -27.17
CA GLY A 148 -12.05 5.78 -26.26
C GLY A 148 -13.23 5.10 -26.96
N GLY A 149 -14.31 4.88 -26.21
CA GLY A 149 -15.51 4.23 -26.77
C GLY A 149 -16.50 3.77 -25.73
N GLN A 150 -17.70 3.45 -26.22
CA GLN A 150 -18.78 2.85 -25.44
C GLN A 150 -18.55 1.35 -25.30
N ARG A 151 -19.07 0.76 -24.20
CA ARG A 151 -19.06 -0.69 -23.98
C ARG A 151 -17.66 -1.30 -24.05
N GLN A 152 -16.65 -0.57 -23.57
CA GLN A 152 -15.28 -1.07 -23.42
C GLN A 152 -15.14 -1.75 -22.06
N MET A 153 -14.41 -2.87 -21.98
CA MET A 153 -14.10 -3.47 -20.67
C MET A 153 -13.23 -2.52 -19.84
N PHE A 154 -13.51 -2.42 -18.56
CA PHE A 154 -12.77 -1.54 -17.65
C PHE A 154 -11.25 -1.82 -17.67
N ASN A 155 -10.84 -3.10 -17.68
CA ASN A 155 -9.42 -3.48 -17.68
C ASN A 155 -8.64 -2.99 -18.90
N THR A 156 -9.33 -2.73 -20.04
CA THR A 156 -8.67 -2.19 -21.25
C THR A 156 -8.20 -0.75 -21.07
N ALA A 157 -8.71 -0.01 -20.09
CA ALA A 157 -8.25 1.34 -19.81
C ALA A 157 -6.78 1.34 -19.40
N TYR A 158 -6.39 0.39 -18.53
CA TYR A 158 -4.99 0.24 -18.14
C TYR A 158 -4.11 -0.23 -19.31
N GLU A 159 -4.59 -1.16 -20.13
CA GLU A 159 -3.89 -1.67 -21.32
C GLU A 159 -3.61 -0.57 -22.35
N VAL A 160 -4.52 0.38 -22.51
CA VAL A 160 -4.44 1.45 -23.52
C VAL A 160 -3.50 2.58 -23.10
N GLY A 161 -3.61 3.07 -21.88
CA GLY A 161 -2.89 4.27 -21.44
C GLY A 161 -2.43 4.19 -19.98
N GLY A 162 -2.21 2.96 -19.49
CA GLY A 162 -1.65 2.73 -18.15
C GLY A 162 -2.47 3.35 -17.02
N PRO A 163 -1.78 3.71 -15.92
CA PRO A 163 -2.39 4.29 -14.74
C PRO A 163 -3.27 5.51 -15.01
N ALA A 164 -2.79 6.42 -15.85
CA ALA A 164 -3.49 7.66 -16.14
C ALA A 164 -4.86 7.42 -16.82
N CYS A 165 -4.91 6.50 -17.78
CA CYS A 165 -6.17 6.16 -18.45
C CYS A 165 -7.13 5.43 -17.50
N ALA A 166 -6.62 4.58 -16.60
CA ALA A 166 -7.44 3.92 -15.59
C ALA A 166 -8.05 4.95 -14.62
N VAL A 167 -7.27 5.89 -14.11
CA VAL A 167 -7.77 6.99 -13.25
C VAL A 167 -8.81 7.84 -13.99
N LYS A 168 -8.51 8.27 -15.22
CA LYS A 168 -9.44 9.07 -16.03
C LYS A 168 -10.77 8.34 -16.26
N THR A 169 -10.70 7.03 -16.46
CA THR A 169 -11.89 6.18 -16.66
C THR A 169 -12.72 6.09 -15.39
N VAL A 170 -12.07 5.89 -14.23
CA VAL A 170 -12.74 5.85 -12.93
C VAL A 170 -13.37 7.21 -12.60
N GLU A 171 -12.65 8.31 -12.80
CA GLU A 171 -13.17 9.65 -12.58
C GLU A 171 -14.38 9.97 -13.46
N LYS A 172 -14.35 9.56 -14.74
CA LYS A 172 -15.48 9.73 -15.64
C LYS A 172 -16.69 8.91 -15.22
N MET A 173 -16.47 7.67 -14.76
CA MET A 173 -17.52 6.75 -14.35
C MET A 173 -18.19 7.19 -13.05
N SER A 174 -17.39 7.54 -12.05
CA SER A 174 -17.88 7.85 -10.70
C SER A 174 -18.22 9.33 -10.49
N GLY A 175 -17.65 10.23 -11.29
CA GLY A 175 -17.69 11.67 -11.05
C GLY A 175 -16.92 12.10 -9.79
N ILE A 176 -16.05 11.22 -9.26
CA ILE A 176 -15.19 11.45 -8.09
C ILE A 176 -13.78 11.69 -8.58
N ARG A 177 -13.16 12.78 -8.13
CA ARG A 177 -11.73 13.02 -8.36
C ARG A 177 -10.92 12.12 -7.47
N MET A 178 -9.98 11.37 -8.04
CA MET A 178 -9.03 10.55 -7.28
C MET A 178 -7.91 11.44 -6.73
N ASP A 179 -7.75 11.44 -5.41
CA ASP A 179 -6.66 12.14 -4.73
C ASP A 179 -5.34 11.42 -4.92
N HIS A 180 -5.40 10.09 -4.84
CA HIS A 180 -4.21 9.24 -4.94
C HIS A 180 -4.43 8.04 -5.86
N TYR A 181 -3.31 7.54 -6.34
CA TYR A 181 -3.19 6.29 -7.07
C TYR A 181 -2.16 5.40 -6.43
N VAL A 182 -2.49 4.14 -6.23
CA VAL A 182 -1.58 3.11 -5.73
C VAL A 182 -1.72 1.86 -6.57
N GLU A 183 -0.63 1.38 -7.11
CA GLU A 183 -0.54 0.10 -7.80
C GLU A 183 0.33 -0.86 -7.02
N VAL A 184 -0.11 -2.10 -6.90
CA VAL A 184 0.61 -3.17 -6.21
C VAL A 184 1.00 -4.24 -7.22
N ASP A 185 2.30 -4.53 -7.34
CA ASP A 185 2.79 -5.63 -8.18
C ASP A 185 2.79 -6.98 -7.45
N PHE A 186 2.62 -8.07 -8.20
CA PHE A 186 2.53 -9.43 -7.63
C PHE A 186 3.79 -9.89 -6.90
N THR A 187 4.98 -9.50 -7.36
CA THR A 187 6.24 -9.90 -6.70
C THR A 187 6.38 -9.21 -5.36
N GLY A 188 6.09 -7.92 -5.32
CA GLY A 188 6.09 -7.14 -4.11
C GLY A 188 5.01 -7.59 -3.12
N PHE A 189 3.80 -7.86 -3.60
CA PHE A 189 2.71 -8.42 -2.79
C PHE A 189 3.15 -9.69 -2.06
N LYS A 190 3.72 -10.67 -2.77
CA LYS A 190 4.18 -11.92 -2.15
C LYS A 190 5.21 -11.68 -1.05
N LYS A 191 6.21 -10.87 -1.33
CA LYS A 191 7.25 -10.54 -0.34
C LYS A 191 6.67 -9.84 0.88
N LEU A 192 5.72 -8.93 0.68
CA LEU A 192 5.06 -8.23 1.77
C LEU A 192 4.36 -9.22 2.71
N ILE A 193 3.61 -10.18 2.15
CA ILE A 193 2.93 -11.23 2.92
C ILE A 193 3.94 -12.11 3.65
N ASP A 194 5.01 -12.55 2.99
CA ASP A 194 6.06 -13.37 3.62
C ASP A 194 6.75 -12.61 4.77
N THR A 195 7.00 -11.31 4.61
CA THR A 195 7.61 -10.46 5.65
C THR A 195 6.68 -10.25 6.85
N LEU A 196 5.36 -10.25 6.63
CA LEU A 196 4.36 -10.24 7.70
C LEU A 196 4.26 -11.58 8.45
N GLY A 197 4.86 -12.65 7.92
CA GLY A 197 4.77 -14.01 8.48
C GLY A 197 3.55 -14.78 7.99
N GLY A 198 2.90 -14.32 6.93
CA GLY A 198 1.69 -14.89 6.37
C GLY A 198 0.43 -14.16 6.77
N VAL A 199 -0.71 -14.60 6.24
CA VAL A 199 -2.05 -14.10 6.58
C VAL A 199 -2.96 -15.27 6.91
N ASP A 200 -3.61 -15.20 8.05
CA ASP A 200 -4.52 -16.24 8.50
C ASP A 200 -5.89 -16.14 7.80
N ILE A 201 -6.30 -17.22 7.15
CA ILE A 201 -7.58 -17.33 6.45
C ILE A 201 -8.25 -18.65 6.84
N THR A 202 -9.53 -18.59 7.18
CA THR A 202 -10.34 -19.78 7.42
C THR A 202 -11.20 -20.10 6.21
N THR A 203 -11.00 -21.27 5.60
CA THR A 203 -11.83 -21.75 4.50
C THR A 203 -12.87 -22.76 5.03
N LYS A 204 -14.13 -22.54 4.69
CA LYS A 204 -15.24 -23.46 5.08
C LYS A 204 -15.36 -24.66 4.16
N LYS A 205 -14.80 -24.58 2.96
CA LYS A 205 -14.74 -25.62 1.95
C LYS A 205 -13.36 -25.66 1.33
N ALA A 206 -12.97 -26.79 0.80
CA ALA A 206 -11.73 -26.90 0.01
C ALA A 206 -11.80 -25.98 -1.22
N ILE A 207 -10.71 -25.27 -1.50
CA ILE A 207 -10.52 -24.46 -2.70
C ILE A 207 -9.47 -25.13 -3.56
N ARG A 208 -9.83 -25.49 -4.79
CA ARG A 208 -8.96 -26.15 -5.77
C ARG A 208 -9.03 -25.36 -7.07
N ASP A 209 -7.98 -24.63 -7.38
CA ASP A 209 -7.90 -23.87 -8.62
C ASP A 209 -6.53 -24.04 -9.27
N LYS A 210 -6.50 -24.74 -10.42
CA LYS A 210 -5.26 -25.03 -11.15
C LYS A 210 -4.66 -23.79 -11.80
N ASP A 211 -5.49 -22.83 -12.17
CA ASP A 211 -5.05 -21.63 -12.88
C ASP A 211 -4.38 -20.63 -11.93
N SER A 212 -4.84 -20.57 -10.69
CA SER A 212 -4.20 -19.78 -9.62
C SER A 212 -3.14 -20.56 -8.85
N HIS A 213 -2.97 -21.88 -9.12
CA HIS A 213 -2.08 -22.80 -8.40
C HIS A 213 -2.41 -22.91 -6.91
N LEU A 214 -3.68 -22.73 -6.54
CA LEU A 214 -4.13 -22.84 -5.15
C LEU A 214 -4.78 -24.18 -4.87
N ASP A 215 -4.33 -24.81 -3.80
CA ASP A 215 -4.87 -26.04 -3.26
C ASP A 215 -4.93 -25.94 -1.74
N LEU A 216 -6.12 -25.67 -1.20
CA LEU A 216 -6.39 -25.54 0.23
C LEU A 216 -7.52 -26.47 0.63
N ASP A 217 -7.34 -27.21 1.71
CA ASP A 217 -8.42 -27.93 2.38
C ASP A 217 -9.33 -26.96 3.17
N ALA A 218 -10.47 -27.46 3.65
CA ALA A 218 -11.27 -26.71 4.61
C ALA A 218 -10.51 -26.61 5.95
N GLY A 219 -10.55 -25.44 6.57
CA GLY A 219 -9.85 -25.17 7.83
C GLY A 219 -9.15 -23.81 7.84
N THR A 220 -8.43 -23.53 8.92
CA THR A 220 -7.63 -22.31 9.06
C THR A 220 -6.22 -22.55 8.56
N HIS A 221 -5.73 -21.65 7.72
CA HIS A 221 -4.42 -21.67 7.09
C HIS A 221 -3.71 -20.36 7.25
N THR A 222 -2.43 -20.38 7.58
CA THR A 222 -1.55 -19.20 7.46
C THR A 222 -0.97 -19.20 6.04
N LEU A 223 -1.48 -18.37 5.17
CA LEU A 223 -1.07 -18.31 3.77
C LEU A 223 0.25 -17.56 3.62
N ASP A 224 1.24 -18.18 3.00
CA ASP A 224 2.43 -17.48 2.51
C ASP A 224 2.12 -16.58 1.30
N GLY A 225 3.12 -15.85 0.81
CA GLY A 225 2.92 -14.91 -0.29
C GLY A 225 2.44 -15.56 -1.60
N GLU A 226 2.88 -16.79 -1.89
CA GLU A 226 2.47 -17.53 -3.08
C GLU A 226 1.01 -18.02 -2.97
N GLN A 227 0.66 -18.56 -1.83
CA GLN A 227 -0.71 -19.02 -1.53
C GLN A 227 -1.69 -17.85 -1.46
N ALA A 228 -1.29 -16.74 -0.83
CA ALA A 228 -2.07 -15.52 -0.77
C ALA A 228 -2.34 -14.95 -2.18
N LEU A 229 -1.31 -14.90 -3.05
CA LEU A 229 -1.48 -14.51 -4.44
C LEU A 229 -2.41 -15.48 -5.19
N GLY A 230 -2.25 -16.79 -4.96
CA GLY A 230 -3.16 -17.81 -5.48
C GLY A 230 -4.61 -17.53 -5.08
N LEU A 231 -4.86 -17.25 -3.78
CA LEU A 231 -6.21 -16.98 -3.27
C LEU A 231 -6.86 -15.76 -3.94
N VAL A 232 -6.16 -14.63 -4.01
CA VAL A 232 -6.72 -13.39 -4.60
C VAL A 232 -6.87 -13.45 -6.14
N ARG A 233 -6.31 -14.48 -6.77
CA ARG A 233 -6.45 -14.77 -8.20
C ARG A 233 -7.45 -15.89 -8.52
N THR A 234 -7.86 -16.66 -7.51
CA THR A 234 -8.76 -17.81 -7.67
C THR A 234 -10.11 -17.38 -8.22
N ARG A 235 -10.58 -18.11 -9.23
CA ARG A 235 -11.91 -17.96 -9.83
C ARG A 235 -12.70 -19.27 -9.79
N HIS A 236 -12.01 -20.40 -10.02
CA HIS A 236 -12.64 -21.70 -10.06
C HIS A 236 -12.77 -22.27 -8.64
N GLY A 237 -13.87 -22.97 -8.39
CA GLY A 237 -14.13 -23.58 -7.08
C GLY A 237 -14.68 -22.63 -6.00
N VAL A 238 -14.96 -21.36 -6.34
CA VAL A 238 -15.55 -20.37 -5.44
C VAL A 238 -16.72 -19.66 -6.10
N GLY A 239 -17.86 -19.56 -5.42
CA GLY A 239 -19.06 -18.92 -5.96
C GLY A 239 -19.57 -19.65 -7.20
N ASP A 240 -19.90 -18.87 -8.23
CA ASP A 240 -20.36 -19.36 -9.55
C ASP A 240 -19.23 -19.52 -10.58
N GLY A 241 -17.97 -19.33 -10.15
CA GLY A 241 -16.80 -19.35 -11.04
C GLY A 241 -16.56 -18.03 -11.79
N SER A 242 -17.36 -17.01 -11.52
CA SER A 242 -17.23 -15.69 -12.13
C SER A 242 -16.15 -14.83 -11.45
N ASP A 243 -15.86 -13.69 -12.05
CA ASP A 243 -15.01 -12.65 -11.49
C ASP A 243 -15.51 -12.12 -10.13
N LEU A 244 -16.83 -12.22 -9.89
CA LEU A 244 -17.47 -11.76 -8.65
C LEU A 244 -17.02 -12.58 -7.44
N GLY A 245 -16.88 -13.90 -7.58
CA GLY A 245 -16.33 -14.77 -6.54
C GLY A 245 -14.90 -14.37 -6.17
N ARG A 246 -14.07 -14.06 -7.17
CA ARG A 246 -12.70 -13.56 -6.94
C ARG A 246 -12.69 -12.25 -6.17
N ILE A 247 -13.53 -11.28 -6.53
CA ILE A 247 -13.63 -9.99 -5.82
C ILE A 247 -13.96 -10.21 -4.35
N GLN A 248 -14.87 -11.12 -4.05
CA GLN A 248 -15.23 -11.42 -2.66
C GLN A 248 -14.07 -12.08 -1.88
N LEU A 249 -13.28 -12.96 -2.53
CA LEU A 249 -12.05 -13.50 -1.92
C LEU A 249 -11.03 -12.38 -1.63
N GLN A 250 -10.87 -11.45 -2.55
CA GLN A 250 -9.99 -10.30 -2.37
C GLN A 250 -10.43 -9.43 -1.18
N GLN A 251 -11.74 -9.19 -1.05
CA GLN A 251 -12.31 -8.43 0.07
C GLN A 251 -12.09 -9.14 1.41
N ALA A 252 -12.30 -10.46 1.45
CA ALA A 252 -12.03 -11.26 2.65
C ALA A 252 -10.54 -11.25 3.01
N PHE A 253 -9.66 -11.41 2.01
CA PHE A 253 -8.23 -11.35 2.20
C PHE A 253 -7.74 -9.99 2.72
N ILE A 254 -8.26 -8.88 2.19
CA ILE A 254 -7.90 -7.53 2.68
C ILE A 254 -8.27 -7.36 4.15
N LYS A 255 -9.44 -7.86 4.58
CA LYS A 255 -9.83 -7.81 6.01
C LYS A 255 -8.85 -8.60 6.87
N ALA A 256 -8.55 -9.84 6.49
CA ALA A 256 -7.59 -10.68 7.21
C ALA A 256 -6.19 -10.05 7.26
N LEU A 257 -5.74 -9.45 6.16
CA LEU A 257 -4.46 -8.74 6.11
C LEU A 257 -4.43 -7.55 7.07
N LEU A 258 -5.51 -6.79 7.17
CA LEU A 258 -5.60 -5.65 8.11
C LEU A 258 -5.57 -6.10 9.56
N ASP A 259 -6.19 -7.23 9.89
CA ASP A 259 -6.14 -7.81 11.23
C ASP A 259 -4.73 -8.33 11.51
N GLN A 260 -4.09 -9.06 10.58
CA GLN A 260 -2.71 -9.52 10.70
C GLN A 260 -1.72 -8.38 10.94
N VAL A 261 -1.83 -7.27 10.22
CA VAL A 261 -0.95 -6.09 10.40
C VAL A 261 -1.04 -5.50 11.81
N LYS A 262 -2.22 -5.56 12.44
CA LYS A 262 -2.40 -5.11 13.84
C LYS A 262 -1.72 -6.06 14.83
N ASP A 263 -1.78 -7.36 14.59
CA ASP A 263 -1.36 -8.39 15.53
C ASP A 263 0.15 -8.64 15.52
N VAL A 264 0.84 -8.44 14.41
CA VAL A 264 2.28 -8.76 14.23
C VAL A 264 3.22 -7.95 15.12
N GLY A 265 2.73 -6.91 15.82
CA GLY A 265 3.58 -6.09 16.71
C GLY A 265 4.76 -5.48 15.96
N LEU A 266 4.52 -4.89 14.80
CA LEU A 266 5.52 -4.33 13.86
C LEU A 266 6.54 -3.40 14.53
N PHE A 267 6.12 -2.73 15.59
CA PHE A 267 6.98 -1.79 16.34
C PHE A 267 7.86 -2.47 17.38
N SER A 268 7.80 -3.79 17.53
CA SER A 268 8.57 -4.53 18.54
C SER A 268 10.03 -4.75 18.15
N SER A 269 10.37 -4.64 16.84
CA SER A 269 11.70 -4.88 16.30
C SER A 269 12.00 -3.94 15.13
N TRP A 270 13.15 -3.25 15.20
CA TRP A 270 13.61 -2.38 14.12
C TRP A 270 13.78 -3.13 12.80
N ASP A 271 14.30 -4.36 12.84
CA ASP A 271 14.54 -5.17 11.65
C ASP A 271 13.23 -5.54 10.94
N LYS A 272 12.19 -5.93 11.71
CA LYS A 272 10.86 -6.21 11.15
C LYS A 272 10.26 -4.98 10.48
N LEU A 273 10.31 -3.84 11.18
CA LEU A 273 9.79 -2.59 10.64
C LEU A 273 10.53 -2.15 9.36
N TYR A 274 11.87 -2.25 9.36
CA TYR A 274 12.67 -1.92 8.20
C TYR A 274 12.38 -2.84 7.01
N ASN A 275 12.33 -4.17 7.22
CA ASN A 275 12.06 -5.13 6.16
C ASN A 275 10.66 -4.91 5.58
N LEU A 276 9.64 -4.71 6.43
CA LEU A 276 8.29 -4.40 5.98
C LEU A 276 8.25 -3.10 5.17
N ALA A 277 8.89 -2.03 5.65
CA ALA A 277 8.95 -0.76 4.93
C ALA A 277 9.68 -0.91 3.58
N ASN A 278 10.79 -1.67 3.54
CA ASN A 278 11.54 -1.94 2.32
C ASN A 278 10.71 -2.73 1.30
N ASP A 279 10.00 -3.77 1.74
CA ASP A 279 9.20 -4.60 0.85
C ASP A 279 7.92 -3.87 0.40
N ALA A 280 7.27 -3.13 1.31
CA ALA A 280 6.13 -2.30 0.97
C ALA A 280 6.49 -1.22 -0.06
N THR A 281 7.58 -0.46 0.16
CA THR A 281 8.02 0.59 -0.78
C THR A 281 8.48 0.02 -2.12
N SER A 282 8.94 -1.23 -2.16
CA SER A 282 9.35 -1.91 -3.40
C SER A 282 8.18 -2.54 -4.15
N ALA A 283 7.04 -2.76 -3.47
CA ALA A 283 5.85 -3.42 -4.00
C ALA A 283 4.90 -2.46 -4.71
N ILE A 284 5.05 -1.16 -4.48
CA ILE A 284 4.09 -0.16 -4.92
C ILE A 284 4.64 0.78 -5.98
N THR A 285 3.74 1.19 -6.87
CA THR A 285 3.89 2.37 -7.72
C THR A 285 2.78 3.35 -7.34
N THR A 286 3.11 4.62 -7.14
CA THR A 286 2.16 5.63 -6.64
C THR A 286 2.08 6.83 -7.59
N ASP A 287 1.15 7.75 -7.31
CA ASP A 287 1.21 9.08 -7.90
C ASP A 287 2.41 9.89 -7.39
N SER A 288 2.65 11.06 -7.99
CA SER A 288 3.77 11.94 -7.63
C SER A 288 3.69 12.52 -6.21
N ASP A 289 2.50 12.58 -5.61
CA ASP A 289 2.31 13.15 -4.28
C ASP A 289 2.67 12.16 -3.16
N LEU A 290 2.64 10.86 -3.48
CA LEU A 290 3.03 9.76 -2.59
C LEU A 290 4.38 9.11 -2.97
N ASN A 291 5.19 9.71 -3.83
CA ASN A 291 6.41 9.12 -4.37
C ASN A 291 7.64 9.21 -3.45
N ASP A 292 7.46 9.61 -2.20
CA ASP A 292 8.51 9.65 -1.19
C ASP A 292 8.08 9.04 0.15
N VAL A 293 9.08 8.56 0.91
CA VAL A 293 8.86 7.86 2.19
C VAL A 293 8.12 8.72 3.21
N LYS A 294 8.37 10.03 3.24
CA LYS A 294 7.74 10.94 4.20
C LYS A 294 6.25 11.09 3.91
N SER A 295 5.90 11.32 2.64
CA SER A 295 4.51 11.42 2.18
C SER A 295 3.76 10.13 2.42
N LEU A 296 4.34 8.96 2.05
CA LEU A 296 3.75 7.65 2.32
C LEU A 296 3.57 7.38 3.81
N ALA A 297 4.56 7.70 4.65
CA ALA A 297 4.45 7.51 6.09
C ALA A 297 3.39 8.41 6.72
N SER A 298 3.26 9.65 6.24
CA SER A 298 2.21 10.57 6.65
C SER A 298 0.82 10.05 6.27
N PHE A 299 0.68 9.61 5.03
CA PHE A 299 -0.55 9.00 4.50
C PHE A 299 -0.95 7.75 5.30
N ALA A 300 -0.03 6.78 5.45
CA ALA A 300 -0.27 5.58 6.26
C ALA A 300 -0.59 5.91 7.73
N GLY A 301 0.08 6.93 8.29
CA GLY A 301 -0.21 7.45 9.63
C GLY A 301 -1.63 8.00 9.76
N GLY A 302 -2.17 8.62 8.71
CA GLY A 302 -3.56 9.07 8.63
C GLY A 302 -4.56 7.90 8.66
N LEU A 303 -4.18 6.75 8.10
CA LEU A 303 -5.05 5.57 7.99
C LEU A 303 -4.95 4.60 9.18
N LYS A 304 -3.97 4.75 10.08
CA LYS A 304 -3.68 3.80 11.18
C LYS A 304 -4.87 3.50 12.12
N GLY A 305 -5.88 4.37 12.13
CA GLY A 305 -7.09 4.22 12.95
C GLY A 305 -8.15 3.31 12.34
N ILE A 306 -8.01 2.95 11.06
CA ILE A 306 -8.99 2.16 10.31
C ILE A 306 -8.62 0.69 10.42
N GLY A 307 -9.54 -0.12 10.93
CA GLY A 307 -9.40 -1.57 10.99
C GLY A 307 -10.35 -2.30 10.06
N ALA A 308 -10.29 -3.63 10.02
CA ALA A 308 -11.19 -4.45 9.21
C ALA A 308 -12.67 -4.17 9.52
N GLY A 309 -13.02 -3.97 10.80
CA GLY A 309 -14.38 -3.64 11.23
C GLY A 309 -14.85 -2.23 10.87
N ASP A 310 -13.92 -1.32 10.53
CA ASP A 310 -14.21 0.05 10.14
C ASP A 310 -14.33 0.23 8.62
N MET A 311 -14.12 -0.85 7.85
CA MET A 311 -14.18 -0.84 6.40
C MET A 311 -15.44 -1.51 5.88
N LYS A 312 -16.23 -0.77 5.11
CA LYS A 312 -17.33 -1.35 4.33
C LYS A 312 -16.83 -1.66 2.93
N MET A 313 -16.77 -2.95 2.61
CA MET A 313 -16.39 -3.40 1.26
C MET A 313 -17.63 -3.81 0.49
N VAL A 314 -17.76 -3.31 -0.73
CA VAL A 314 -18.84 -3.62 -1.66
C VAL A 314 -18.28 -3.83 -3.06
N THR A 315 -18.98 -4.60 -3.86
CA THR A 315 -18.75 -4.61 -5.30
C THR A 315 -19.64 -3.55 -5.94
N MET A 316 -19.11 -2.79 -6.90
CA MET A 316 -19.90 -1.86 -7.72
C MET A 316 -21.21 -2.53 -8.17
N PRO A 317 -22.36 -1.88 -8.03
CA PRO A 317 -23.64 -2.46 -8.43
C PRO A 317 -23.67 -2.80 -9.92
N ILE A 318 -23.84 -4.08 -10.24
CA ILE A 318 -23.79 -4.59 -11.60
C ILE A 318 -24.86 -5.64 -11.88
N GLN A 319 -25.13 -5.83 -13.15
CA GLN A 319 -25.91 -6.95 -13.71
C GLN A 319 -25.14 -7.63 -14.84
N TYR A 320 -25.45 -8.90 -15.11
CA TYR A 320 -24.89 -9.56 -16.30
C TYR A 320 -25.40 -8.91 -17.58
N ASP A 321 -24.52 -8.79 -18.57
CA ASP A 321 -24.90 -8.29 -19.89
C ASP A 321 -25.75 -9.34 -20.61
N PRO A 322 -26.99 -9.02 -21.00
CA PRO A 322 -27.85 -9.95 -21.77
C PRO A 322 -27.25 -10.40 -23.10
N ALA A 323 -26.36 -9.61 -23.70
CA ALA A 323 -25.71 -9.89 -24.98
C ALA A 323 -24.45 -10.76 -24.83
N ASP A 324 -23.77 -10.70 -23.70
CA ASP A 324 -22.55 -11.51 -23.36
C ASP A 324 -22.51 -11.84 -21.88
N PRO A 325 -22.86 -13.06 -21.47
CA PRO A 325 -22.88 -13.48 -20.06
C PRO A 325 -21.52 -13.38 -19.35
N ASN A 326 -20.42 -13.26 -20.13
CA ASN A 326 -19.08 -13.07 -19.56
C ASN A 326 -18.77 -11.60 -19.25
N ARG A 327 -19.72 -10.70 -19.48
CA ARG A 327 -19.60 -9.28 -19.22
C ARG A 327 -20.65 -8.81 -18.24
N VAL A 328 -20.36 -7.70 -17.60
CA VAL A 328 -21.28 -7.06 -16.66
C VAL A 328 -21.47 -5.60 -17.02
N LEU A 329 -22.67 -5.10 -16.73
CA LEU A 329 -23.09 -3.71 -16.93
C LEU A 329 -23.34 -3.08 -15.57
N PRO A 330 -23.04 -1.78 -15.37
CA PRO A 330 -23.50 -1.05 -14.20
C PRO A 330 -25.04 -1.11 -14.09
N LEU A 331 -25.53 -1.27 -12.86
CA LEU A 331 -26.92 -1.00 -12.51
C LEU A 331 -27.07 0.50 -12.29
N GLU A 332 -27.39 1.25 -13.34
CA GLU A 332 -27.24 2.71 -13.40
C GLU A 332 -27.77 3.45 -12.17
N GLU A 333 -29.02 3.17 -11.72
CA GLU A 333 -29.59 3.84 -10.57
C GLU A 333 -28.83 3.49 -9.26
N ALA A 334 -28.57 2.21 -9.04
CA ALA A 334 -27.89 1.72 -7.84
C ALA A 334 -26.42 2.13 -7.83
N ASP A 335 -25.78 2.13 -8.99
CA ASP A 335 -24.39 2.58 -9.16
C ASP A 335 -24.27 4.08 -8.86
N GLN A 336 -25.23 4.89 -9.37
CA GLN A 336 -25.27 6.31 -9.08
C GLN A 336 -25.49 6.60 -7.58
N GLU A 337 -26.33 5.80 -6.90
CA GLU A 337 -26.50 5.92 -5.42
C GLU A 337 -25.18 5.71 -4.68
N VAL A 338 -24.32 4.77 -5.15
CA VAL A 338 -23.00 4.55 -4.57
C VAL A 338 -22.12 5.77 -4.72
N TRP A 339 -22.01 6.28 -5.95
CA TRP A 339 -21.15 7.44 -6.25
C TRP A 339 -21.64 8.71 -5.57
N ASP A 340 -22.96 8.95 -5.52
CA ASP A 340 -23.55 10.08 -4.82
C ASP A 340 -23.26 10.03 -3.31
N ALA A 341 -23.32 8.84 -2.72
CA ALA A 341 -23.02 8.66 -1.30
C ALA A 341 -21.54 9.01 -1.02
N LEU A 342 -20.59 8.50 -1.84
CA LEU A 342 -19.17 8.78 -1.65
C LEU A 342 -18.86 10.26 -1.88
N ARG A 343 -19.38 10.89 -2.96
CA ARG A 343 -19.21 12.33 -3.20
C ARG A 343 -19.75 13.19 -2.06
N ALA A 344 -20.78 12.72 -1.37
CA ALA A 344 -21.36 13.41 -0.22
C ALA A 344 -20.68 13.06 1.13
N ASP A 345 -19.58 12.29 1.12
CA ASP A 345 -18.90 11.75 2.31
C ASP A 345 -19.88 11.01 3.25
N LYS A 346 -20.78 10.20 2.67
CA LYS A 346 -21.82 9.42 3.38
C LYS A 346 -21.62 7.93 3.18
N PRO A 347 -22.03 7.11 4.17
CA PRO A 347 -22.00 5.66 4.03
C PRO A 347 -22.86 5.20 2.86
N ILE A 348 -22.34 4.23 2.07
CA ILE A 348 -23.07 3.62 0.97
C ILE A 348 -24.38 3.00 1.50
N PRO A 349 -25.55 3.34 0.95
CA PRO A 349 -26.80 2.75 1.40
C PRO A 349 -26.89 1.26 1.05
N LYS A 350 -27.58 0.47 1.87
CA LYS A 350 -27.77 -0.97 1.57
C LYS A 350 -28.60 -1.18 0.32
N SER A 351 -29.57 -0.30 0.06
CA SER A 351 -30.43 -0.33 -1.14
C SER A 351 -29.62 -0.34 -2.45
N ALA A 352 -28.46 0.31 -2.46
CA ALA A 352 -27.60 0.37 -3.64
C ALA A 352 -26.95 -0.97 -4.00
N THR A 353 -26.81 -1.89 -3.04
CA THR A 353 -26.12 -3.18 -3.27
C THR A 353 -27.06 -4.38 -3.29
N ASP A 354 -28.22 -4.33 -2.64
CA ASP A 354 -29.14 -5.47 -2.42
C ASP A 354 -29.61 -6.18 -3.72
N LYS A 355 -29.62 -5.47 -4.85
CA LYS A 355 -30.03 -6.03 -6.15
C LYS A 355 -28.88 -6.38 -7.08
N SER A 356 -27.66 -6.09 -6.66
CA SER A 356 -26.47 -6.31 -7.47
C SER A 356 -26.16 -7.79 -7.65
N ALA A 357 -25.71 -8.18 -8.84
CA ALA A 357 -25.14 -9.51 -9.08
C ALA A 357 -23.89 -9.74 -8.21
N GLY A 358 -23.16 -8.68 -7.86
CA GLY A 358 -22.00 -8.73 -6.98
C GLY A 358 -22.27 -9.19 -5.55
N ASP A 359 -23.51 -9.07 -5.08
CA ASP A 359 -23.96 -9.51 -3.75
C ASP A 359 -24.48 -10.97 -3.75
N LYS A 360 -24.72 -11.53 -4.94
CA LYS A 360 -25.20 -12.89 -5.10
C LYS A 360 -24.01 -13.87 -5.09
N GLY A 361 -23.84 -14.58 -4.04
CA GLY A 361 -22.82 -15.60 -3.94
C GLY A 361 -21.85 -15.34 -2.79
N ALA A 362 -22.43 -15.38 -1.60
CA ALA A 362 -21.68 -15.10 -0.37
C ALA A 362 -20.42 -15.96 -0.25
N VAL A 363 -19.26 -15.39 -0.55
CA VAL A 363 -17.95 -15.94 -0.18
C VAL A 363 -17.85 -16.14 1.33
N GLY A 364 -18.63 -15.43 2.14
CA GLY A 364 -18.86 -15.76 3.54
C GLY A 364 -19.34 -17.21 3.79
N SER A 365 -19.80 -17.93 2.76
CA SER A 365 -20.01 -19.38 2.80
C SER A 365 -18.74 -20.20 2.51
N VAL A 366 -17.68 -19.61 2.00
CA VAL A 366 -16.42 -20.27 1.60
C VAL A 366 -15.24 -19.83 2.44
N VAL A 367 -15.13 -18.53 2.74
CA VAL A 367 -14.02 -17.95 3.50
C VAL A 367 -14.57 -17.10 4.64
N SER A 368 -13.92 -17.20 5.80
CA SER A 368 -14.15 -16.34 6.97
C SER A 368 -12.82 -15.73 7.39
N SER A 369 -12.86 -14.47 7.83
CA SER A 369 -11.74 -13.79 8.48
C SER A 369 -11.84 -13.83 10.01
N ASP A 370 -12.73 -14.69 10.56
CA ASP A 370 -12.88 -14.87 12.00
C ASP A 370 -12.00 -15.99 12.52
#